data_f75339e23cb270000385524f3beced47
#
_entry.id   f75339e23cb270000385524f3beced47
#
_cell.length_a   1.000
_cell.length_b   1.000
_cell.length_c   1.000
_cell.angle_alpha   90.00
_cell.angle_beta   90.00
_cell.angle_gamma   90.00
#
_symmetry.space_group_name_H-M   'P 1'
#
loop_
_entity.id
_entity.type
_entity.pdbx_description
1 polymer ?
#
loop_
_entity_poly.entity_id
_entity_poly.type
_entity_poly.pdbx_seq_one_letter_code
_entity_poly.pdbx_strand_id
1 'polypeptide(L)'
;PMGYAPTAPYIPNDPPLPELFYTVIDVKLAPLFDFCLQSTLRAEDLYGIEYRETDPAPWGADRAWRECDAHSGEKYDTWLLIYGQRIVEFHPRSFSPDAAQMAVIGETLGK
;
A
#
# COMPACT_ATOMS: atom_id res chain seq x y z
N PRO A 1 9.04 23.86 20.46
CA PRO A 1 9.00 23.53 20.37
C PRO A 1 8.83 23.22 20.36
N MET A 2 8.50 23.32 20.43
CA MET A 2 8.47 22.85 20.33
C MET A 2 8.29 22.28 19.86
N GLY A 3 8.09 22.18 19.65
CA GLY A 3 7.91 21.58 19.18
C GLY A 3 7.94 20.97 18.75
N TYR A 4 7.90 20.75 18.41
CA TYR A 4 8.17 20.03 17.75
C TYR A 4 8.82 19.34 17.73
N ALA A 5 8.37 19.05 17.65
CA ALA A 5 8.98 18.31 17.42
C ALA A 5 9.82 17.85 17.24
N PRO A 6 10.04 17.42 17.63
CA PRO A 6 11.05 17.00 17.06
C PRO A 6 11.17 15.98 16.44
N THR A 7 10.76 15.84 16.45
CA THR A 7 11.10 15.43 15.16
C THR A 7 12.53 14.98 15.04
N ALA A 8 12.71 13.81 14.48
CA ALA A 8 14.03 13.44 14.03
C ALA A 8 14.54 14.58 13.15
N PRO A 9 15.74 15.04 13.36
CA PRO A 9 16.23 16.15 12.58
C PRO A 9 16.32 15.77 11.11
N TYR A 10 15.74 16.60 10.30
CA TYR A 10 15.90 16.49 8.88
C TYR A 10 17.32 16.93 8.51
N ILE A 11 17.99 16.16 7.69
CA ILE A 11 19.32 16.50 7.21
C ILE A 11 19.19 16.93 5.76
N PRO A 12 19.16 18.22 5.48
CA PRO A 12 18.80 18.71 4.15
C PRO A 12 19.80 18.38 3.04
N ASN A 13 21.02 18.05 3.39
CA ASN A 13 22.02 17.74 2.38
C ASN A 13 22.00 16.29 1.92
N ASP A 14 21.28 15.45 2.65
CA ASP A 14 21.15 14.06 2.23
C ASP A 14 20.11 13.93 1.15
N PRO A 15 20.25 12.94 0.27
CA PRO A 15 19.16 12.64 -0.65
C PRO A 15 17.89 12.38 0.17
N PRO A 16 16.74 12.87 -0.27
CA PRO A 16 15.51 12.60 0.46
C PRO A 16 15.29 11.09 0.54
N LEU A 17 15.01 10.63 1.74
CA LEU A 17 14.64 9.23 1.92
C LEU A 17 13.28 8.99 1.30
N PRO A 18 13.09 7.86 0.63
CA PRO A 18 11.77 7.54 0.09
C PRO A 18 10.73 7.56 1.19
N GLU A 19 9.64 8.24 0.95
CA GLU A 19 8.52 8.24 1.88
C GLU A 19 7.60 7.07 1.56
N LEU A 20 7.22 6.36 2.61
CA LEU A 20 6.40 5.19 2.51
C LEU A 20 5.17 5.37 3.39
N PHE A 21 4.00 5.39 2.79
CA PHE A 21 2.74 5.42 3.52
C PHE A 21 2.07 4.06 3.40
N TYR A 22 1.62 3.53 4.52
CA TYR A 22 0.95 2.25 4.51
C TYR A 22 -0.06 2.15 5.66
N THR A 23 -1.04 1.31 5.45
CA THR A 23 -2.02 0.96 6.48
C THR A 23 -2.10 -0.55 6.52
N VAL A 24 -2.03 -1.11 7.72
CA VAL A 24 -2.13 -2.56 7.93
C VAL A 24 -3.38 -2.83 8.77
N ILE A 25 -4.25 -3.67 8.24
CA ILE A 25 -5.48 -4.06 8.91
C ILE A 25 -5.48 -5.58 9.09
N ASP A 26 -5.44 -6.03 10.34
CA ASP A 26 -5.54 -7.44 10.67
C ASP A 26 -6.98 -7.75 11.05
N VAL A 27 -7.65 -8.61 10.29
CA VAL A 27 -9.03 -8.97 10.54
C VAL A 27 -9.06 -10.34 11.20
N LYS A 28 -9.50 -10.38 12.45
CA LYS A 28 -9.47 -11.63 13.24
C LYS A 28 -10.55 -12.62 12.83
N LEU A 29 -11.71 -12.11 12.42
CA LEU A 29 -12.84 -12.97 12.09
C LEU A 29 -12.94 -13.12 10.57
N ALA A 30 -12.80 -14.34 10.07
CA ALA A 30 -12.80 -14.61 8.65
C ALA A 30 -14.01 -14.02 7.90
N PRO A 31 -15.25 -14.11 8.42
CA PRO A 31 -16.40 -13.53 7.73
C PRO A 31 -16.29 -12.00 7.56
N LEU A 32 -15.65 -11.31 8.49
CA LEU A 32 -15.45 -9.86 8.40
C LEU A 32 -14.34 -9.48 7.43
N PHE A 33 -13.43 -10.40 7.16
CA PHE A 33 -12.34 -10.14 6.26
C PHE A 33 -12.83 -9.78 4.86
N ASP A 34 -13.72 -10.60 4.32
CA ASP A 34 -14.25 -10.37 2.98
C ASP A 34 -15.02 -9.05 2.91
N PHE A 35 -15.80 -8.77 3.96
CA PHE A 35 -16.53 -7.50 4.03
C PHE A 35 -15.56 -6.30 4.01
N CYS A 36 -14.51 -6.35 4.81
CA CYS A 36 -13.52 -5.27 4.87
C CYS A 36 -12.80 -5.11 3.53
N LEU A 37 -12.44 -6.22 2.90
CA LEU A 37 -11.78 -6.20 1.60
C LEU A 37 -12.67 -5.57 0.53
N GLN A 38 -13.92 -6.03 0.44
CA GLN A 38 -14.86 -5.50 -0.54
C GLN A 38 -15.17 -4.02 -0.31
N SER A 39 -15.26 -3.61 0.95
CA SER A 39 -15.47 -2.20 1.28
C SER A 39 -14.30 -1.33 0.84
N THR A 40 -13.09 -1.81 1.04
CA THR A 40 -11.88 -1.10 0.62
C THR A 40 -11.82 -0.96 -0.90
N LEU A 41 -12.10 -2.06 -1.60
CA LEU A 41 -12.05 -2.04 -3.07
C LEU A 41 -13.12 -1.11 -3.66
N ARG A 42 -14.29 -1.03 -3.04
CA ARG A 42 -15.38 -0.19 -3.54
C ARG A 42 -15.22 1.29 -3.21
N ALA A 43 -14.49 1.62 -2.16
CA ALA A 43 -14.32 3.01 -1.75
C ALA A 43 -13.69 3.85 -2.86
N GLU A 44 -12.87 3.23 -3.69
CA GLU A 44 -12.17 3.93 -4.78
C GLU A 44 -13.10 4.35 -5.93
N ASP A 45 -14.23 3.66 -6.11
CA ASP A 45 -15.15 3.96 -7.21
C ASP A 45 -15.70 5.39 -7.14
N LEU A 46 -15.77 5.97 -5.94
CA LEU A 46 -16.32 7.30 -5.74
C LEU A 46 -15.47 8.41 -6.36
N TYR A 47 -14.22 8.12 -6.64
CA TYR A 47 -13.26 9.12 -7.10
C TYR A 47 -12.78 8.90 -8.54
N GLY A 48 -13.43 8.03 -9.27
CA GLY A 48 -13.00 7.70 -10.62
C GLY A 48 -11.72 6.88 -10.64
N ILE A 49 -11.44 6.20 -9.56
CA ILE A 49 -10.25 5.37 -9.36
C ILE A 49 -10.74 3.95 -9.12
N GLU A 50 -10.00 2.97 -9.62
CA GLU A 50 -10.34 1.57 -9.36
C GLU A 50 -9.09 0.78 -9.01
N TYR A 51 -9.27 -0.29 -8.24
CA TYR A 51 -8.23 -1.26 -8.01
C TYR A 51 -8.37 -2.37 -9.05
N ARG A 52 -7.28 -2.64 -9.77
CA ARG A 52 -7.23 -3.76 -10.72
C ARG A 52 -6.29 -4.82 -10.19
N GLU A 53 -6.71 -6.05 -10.27
CA GLU A 53 -5.91 -7.16 -9.77
C GLU A 53 -4.59 -7.25 -10.54
N THR A 54 -3.51 -7.50 -9.83
CA THR A 54 -2.17 -7.60 -10.39
C THR A 54 -1.45 -8.80 -9.79
N ASP A 55 -0.26 -9.10 -10.29
CA ASP A 55 0.52 -10.23 -9.83
C ASP A 55 1.00 -10.01 -8.39
N PRO A 56 0.63 -10.89 -7.45
CA PRO A 56 1.07 -10.77 -6.07
C PRO A 56 2.48 -11.31 -5.81
N ALA A 57 3.05 -12.03 -6.76
CA ALA A 57 4.33 -12.72 -6.54
C ALA A 57 5.48 -11.82 -6.12
N PRO A 58 5.70 -10.64 -6.73
CA PRO A 58 6.80 -9.78 -6.32
C PRO A 58 6.76 -9.37 -4.85
N TRP A 59 5.55 -9.31 -4.29
CA TRP A 59 5.31 -8.89 -2.90
C TRP A 59 5.27 -10.08 -1.94
N GLY A 60 5.30 -11.31 -2.45
CA GLY A 60 5.06 -12.49 -1.64
C GLY A 60 3.68 -12.52 -1.03
N ALA A 61 2.73 -11.86 -1.66
CA ALA A 61 1.35 -11.77 -1.17
C ALA A 61 0.48 -12.88 -1.74
N ASP A 62 -0.67 -13.10 -1.11
CA ASP A 62 -1.65 -14.07 -1.61
C ASP A 62 -2.44 -13.47 -2.77
N ARG A 63 -2.76 -12.19 -2.69
CA ARG A 63 -3.43 -11.43 -3.74
C ARG A 63 -2.92 -9.99 -3.71
N ALA A 64 -3.03 -9.33 -4.85
CA ALA A 64 -2.62 -7.93 -4.98
C ALA A 64 -3.49 -7.19 -5.98
N TRP A 65 -3.72 -5.92 -5.69
CA TRP A 65 -4.38 -4.99 -6.62
C TRP A 65 -3.54 -3.75 -6.74
N ARG A 66 -3.65 -3.11 -7.88
CA ARG A 66 -3.00 -1.81 -8.10
C ARG A 66 -4.06 -0.77 -8.45
N GLU A 67 -3.93 0.41 -7.88
CA GLU A 67 -4.83 1.52 -8.16
C GLU A 67 -4.61 2.05 -9.57
N CYS A 68 -5.68 2.30 -10.27
CA CYS A 68 -5.66 2.79 -11.65
C CYS A 68 -6.76 3.82 -11.85
N ASP A 69 -6.57 4.69 -12.85
CA ASP A 69 -7.63 5.56 -13.28
C ASP A 69 -8.71 4.71 -13.96
N ALA A 70 -9.96 4.88 -13.54
CA ALA A 70 -11.06 4.06 -14.04
C ALA A 70 -11.35 4.27 -15.52
N HIS A 71 -11.01 5.44 -16.06
CA HIS A 71 -11.29 5.78 -17.45
C HIS A 71 -10.10 5.50 -18.37
N SER A 72 -8.93 6.01 -18.02
CA SER A 72 -7.75 5.89 -18.87
C SER A 72 -6.95 4.61 -18.65
N GLY A 73 -7.12 3.98 -17.48
CA GLY A 73 -6.33 2.83 -17.10
C GLY A 73 -4.91 3.18 -16.64
N GLU A 74 -4.62 4.47 -16.48
CA GLU A 74 -3.33 4.89 -15.98
C GLU A 74 -3.08 4.30 -14.60
N LYS A 75 -1.88 3.75 -14.40
CA LYS A 75 -1.52 3.08 -13.14
C LYS A 75 -0.90 4.07 -12.18
N TYR A 76 -1.36 4.01 -10.94
CA TYR A 76 -0.78 4.80 -9.86
C TYR A 76 0.12 3.91 -9.00
N ASP A 77 0.98 4.54 -8.21
CA ASP A 77 1.88 3.82 -7.31
C ASP A 77 1.19 3.59 -5.96
N THR A 78 0.07 2.90 -6.01
CA THR A 78 -0.68 2.51 -4.82
C THR A 78 -1.15 1.07 -5.00
N TRP A 79 -0.87 0.24 -4.02
CA TRP A 79 -1.20 -1.19 -4.07
C TRP A 79 -1.99 -1.61 -2.85
N LEU A 80 -2.80 -2.62 -3.04
CA LEU A 80 -3.52 -3.31 -1.98
C LEU A 80 -3.05 -4.76 -1.98
N LEU A 81 -2.50 -5.21 -0.85
CA LEU A 81 -1.87 -6.52 -0.74
C LEU A 81 -2.59 -7.33 0.34
N ILE A 82 -2.75 -8.63 0.08
CA ILE A 82 -3.41 -9.54 1.02
C ILE A 82 -2.41 -10.60 1.46
N TYR A 83 -2.29 -10.75 2.78
CA TYR A 83 -1.48 -11.78 3.42
C TYR A 83 -2.36 -12.51 4.43
N GLY A 84 -2.97 -13.62 4.03
CA GLY A 84 -3.92 -14.32 4.86
C GLY A 84 -5.13 -13.43 5.17
N GLN A 85 -5.29 -13.07 6.44
CA GLN A 85 -6.36 -12.16 6.87
C GLN A 85 -5.85 -10.75 7.13
N ARG A 86 -4.68 -10.40 6.60
CA ARG A 86 -4.11 -9.06 6.70
C ARG A 86 -4.27 -8.33 5.38
N ILE A 87 -4.79 -7.11 5.46
CA ILE A 87 -4.92 -6.21 4.33
C ILE A 87 -3.89 -5.11 4.50
N VAL A 88 -3.04 -4.93 3.50
CA VAL A 88 -2.02 -3.88 3.51
C VAL A 88 -2.30 -2.94 2.36
N GLU A 89 -2.56 -1.68 2.68
CA GLU A 89 -2.64 -0.62 1.69
C GLU A 89 -1.30 0.09 1.71
N PHE A 90 -0.66 0.20 0.56
CA PHE A 90 0.70 0.69 0.48
C PHE A 90 0.84 1.67 -0.67
N HIS A 91 1.38 2.85 -0.38
CA HIS A 91 1.71 3.80 -1.43
C HIS A 91 3.01 4.54 -1.12
N PRO A 92 4.04 4.29 -1.93
CA PRO A 92 5.26 5.07 -1.88
C PRO A 92 4.99 6.46 -2.44
N ARG A 93 5.65 7.45 -1.89
CA ARG A 93 5.37 8.82 -2.29
C ARG A 93 6.33 9.36 -3.33
N SER A 94 7.57 8.98 -3.27
CA SER A 94 8.61 9.58 -4.11
C SER A 94 9.38 8.57 -4.94
N PHE A 95 8.89 7.34 -5.05
CA PHE A 95 9.58 6.31 -5.81
C PHE A 95 8.59 5.25 -6.26
N SER A 96 8.98 4.51 -7.32
CA SER A 96 8.26 3.32 -7.74
C SER A 96 9.12 2.12 -7.34
N PRO A 97 8.61 1.21 -6.51
CA PRO A 97 9.43 0.10 -6.01
C PRO A 97 9.82 -0.86 -7.13
N ASP A 98 11.07 -1.31 -7.11
CA ASP A 98 11.53 -2.38 -7.97
C ASP A 98 11.22 -3.74 -7.32
N ALA A 99 11.56 -4.84 -8.02
CA ALA A 99 11.26 -6.18 -7.53
C ALA A 99 11.91 -6.47 -6.17
N ALA A 100 13.14 -6.02 -5.97
CA ALA A 100 13.84 -6.23 -4.71
C ALA A 100 13.18 -5.47 -3.56
N GLN A 101 12.78 -4.23 -3.82
CA GLN A 101 12.07 -3.41 -2.83
C GLN A 101 10.69 -4.00 -2.51
N MET A 102 9.98 -4.49 -3.51
CA MET A 102 8.69 -5.14 -3.31
C MET A 102 8.82 -6.35 -2.38
N ALA A 103 9.85 -7.16 -2.57
CA ALA A 103 10.08 -8.31 -1.74
C ALA A 103 10.35 -7.93 -0.29
N VAL A 104 11.17 -6.90 -0.07
CA VAL A 104 11.47 -6.42 1.29
C VAL A 104 10.23 -5.85 1.97
N ILE A 105 9.45 -5.06 1.24
CA ILE A 105 8.23 -4.47 1.77
C ILE A 105 7.23 -5.55 2.14
N GLY A 106 7.04 -6.52 1.26
CA GLY A 106 6.15 -7.64 1.52
C GLY A 106 6.57 -8.45 2.74
N GLU A 107 7.85 -8.70 2.88
CA GLU A 107 8.38 -9.42 4.03
C GLU A 107 8.19 -8.64 5.32
N THR A 108 8.35 -7.33 5.27
CA THR A 108 8.21 -6.47 6.45
C THR A 108 6.75 -6.27 6.84
N LEU A 109 5.88 -5.97 5.88
CA LEU A 109 4.48 -5.66 6.16
C LEU A 109 3.56 -6.88 6.18
N GLY A 110 3.95 -7.94 5.49
CA GLY A 110 3.13 -9.14 5.37
C GLY A 110 3.25 -10.12 6.53
N LYS A 111 4.17 -9.88 7.45
CA LYS A 111 4.41 -10.81 8.57
C LYS A 111 3.88 -10.32 9.92
#